data_5c562d7d3f47b6a894b0c6fe8f9c63c1
#
_entry.id   5c562d7d3f47b6a894b0c6fe8f9c63c1
#
_cell.length_a   1.000
_cell.length_b   1.000
_cell.length_c   1.000
_cell.angle_alpha   90.00
_cell.angle_beta   90.00
_cell.angle_gamma   90.00
#
_symmetry.space_group_name_H-M   'P 1'
#
loop_
_entity.id
_entity.type
_entity.pdbx_description
1 polymer ?
#
loop_
_entity_poly.entity_id
_entity_poly.type
_entity_poly.pdbx_seq_one_letter_code
_entity_poly.pdbx_strand_id
1 'polypeptide(L)'
;PVVDLDQNYHNPITNVRTFGDDLQTVIDMGKAYIKAAEEEGVATSVKHFPGDGVDERDQHLLTSVNSLSCEEWDATYGKIYEEMIEAGTLTVMAAHIAMPAYEEYFDGKPCEKIIPATLSKNLMIHLLREKLGFNGLITTDATPMVGFCSASDRATAVPLSIENGCDVFLFNRNMEEDYRFMTEGYEKGILSEARLKEAVKRILA
;
A
#
# COMPACT_ATOMS: atom_id res chain seq x y z
N PRO A 1 -10.11 0.88 -8.29
CA PRO A 1 -9.45 1.33 -9.52
C PRO A 1 -7.92 1.43 -9.34
N VAL A 2 -7.16 1.39 -10.46
CA VAL A 2 -5.75 1.74 -10.50
C VAL A 2 -5.65 3.25 -10.61
N VAL A 3 -5.10 3.89 -9.60
CA VAL A 3 -4.96 5.36 -9.52
C VAL A 3 -3.49 5.79 -9.59
N ASP A 4 -2.64 4.92 -10.09
CA ASP A 4 -1.24 5.22 -10.38
C ASP A 4 -1.12 6.21 -11.54
N LEU A 5 -0.01 6.94 -11.62
CA LEU A 5 0.33 7.83 -12.73
C LEU A 5 1.36 7.18 -13.65
N ASP A 6 1.15 7.24 -14.97
CA ASP A 6 2.10 6.74 -15.96
C ASP A 6 3.22 7.77 -16.21
N GLN A 7 4.07 7.99 -15.19
CA GLN A 7 5.16 8.97 -15.26
C GLN A 7 6.39 8.45 -16.00
N ASN A 8 6.53 7.12 -16.10
CA ASN A 8 7.65 6.48 -16.77
C ASN A 8 7.13 5.50 -17.82
N TYR A 9 7.27 5.86 -19.09
CA TYR A 9 6.86 5.02 -20.23
C TYR A 9 7.43 3.57 -20.19
N HIS A 10 8.56 3.37 -19.52
CA HIS A 10 9.17 2.05 -19.35
C HIS A 10 8.62 1.25 -18.18
N ASN A 11 7.70 1.83 -17.37
CA ASN A 11 7.06 1.06 -16.31
C ASN A 11 6.18 -0.04 -16.90
N PRO A 12 6.44 -1.33 -16.57
CA PRO A 12 5.72 -2.45 -17.18
C PRO A 12 4.33 -2.67 -16.56
N ILE A 13 3.99 -1.99 -15.46
CA ILE A 13 2.79 -2.25 -14.68
C ILE A 13 1.70 -1.23 -14.99
N THR A 14 2.03 0.06 -15.06
CA THR A 14 1.05 1.13 -15.24
C THR A 14 0.58 1.24 -16.67
N ASN A 15 1.44 1.39 -17.61
CA ASN A 15 1.27 1.55 -19.07
C ASN A 15 -0.20 1.49 -19.58
N VAL A 16 -0.81 0.30 -19.67
CA VAL A 16 -2.19 0.11 -20.17
C VAL A 16 -3.22 -0.09 -19.05
N ARG A 17 -2.84 0.06 -17.78
CA ARG A 17 -3.72 -0.22 -16.62
C ARG A 17 -4.17 1.04 -15.89
N THR A 18 -3.44 2.13 -16.01
CA THR A 18 -3.77 3.43 -15.40
C THR A 18 -4.67 4.26 -16.32
N PHE A 19 -5.23 5.33 -15.78
CA PHE A 19 -6.00 6.31 -16.52
C PHE A 19 -5.13 7.34 -17.25
N GLY A 20 -3.80 7.23 -17.17
CA GLY A 20 -2.83 8.07 -17.88
C GLY A 20 -1.81 8.75 -16.96
N ASP A 21 -1.19 9.79 -17.49
CA ASP A 21 -0.15 10.59 -16.84
C ASP A 21 -0.67 11.97 -16.33
N ASP A 22 -1.89 12.34 -16.72
CA ASP A 22 -2.53 13.57 -16.29
C ASP A 22 -3.21 13.40 -14.92
N LEU A 23 -2.75 14.17 -13.95
CA LEU A 23 -3.21 14.11 -12.56
C LEU A 23 -4.74 14.27 -12.44
N GLN A 24 -5.31 15.26 -13.13
CA GLN A 24 -6.74 15.55 -13.01
C GLN A 24 -7.58 14.44 -13.64
N THR A 25 -7.14 13.91 -14.77
CA THR A 25 -7.79 12.77 -15.43
C THR A 25 -7.82 11.54 -14.49
N VAL A 26 -6.73 11.21 -13.83
CA VAL A 26 -6.68 10.08 -12.88
C VAL A 26 -7.62 10.31 -11.70
N ILE A 27 -7.67 11.52 -11.15
CA ILE A 27 -8.58 11.89 -10.07
C ILE A 27 -10.05 11.76 -10.52
N ASP A 28 -10.42 12.35 -11.64
CA ASP A 28 -11.81 12.36 -12.12
C ASP A 28 -12.30 10.94 -12.44
N MET A 29 -11.48 10.13 -13.09
CA MET A 29 -11.80 8.74 -13.41
C MET A 29 -11.86 7.86 -12.17
N GLY A 30 -10.94 8.06 -11.22
CA GLY A 30 -10.94 7.35 -9.94
C GLY A 30 -12.21 7.64 -9.13
N LYS A 31 -12.59 8.92 -9.00
CA LYS A 31 -13.84 9.34 -8.31
C LYS A 31 -15.09 8.79 -9.00
N ALA A 32 -15.15 8.86 -10.34
CA ALA A 32 -16.27 8.29 -11.09
C ALA A 32 -16.40 6.78 -10.88
N TYR A 33 -15.28 6.06 -10.84
CA TYR A 33 -15.25 4.62 -10.58
C TYR A 33 -15.76 4.28 -9.16
N ILE A 34 -15.25 5.00 -8.13
CA ILE A 34 -15.68 4.82 -6.74
C ILE A 34 -17.18 5.03 -6.64
N LYS A 35 -17.66 6.17 -7.11
CA LYS A 35 -19.08 6.53 -7.06
C LYS A 35 -19.97 5.48 -7.72
N ALA A 36 -19.66 5.06 -8.93
CA ALA A 36 -20.44 4.08 -9.66
C ALA A 36 -20.49 2.72 -8.96
N ALA A 37 -19.38 2.28 -8.34
CA ALA A 37 -19.36 1.03 -7.59
C ALA A 37 -20.16 1.12 -6.28
N GLU A 38 -20.08 2.22 -5.55
CA GLU A 38 -20.84 2.46 -4.33
C GLU A 38 -22.35 2.52 -4.58
N GLU A 39 -22.79 3.15 -5.67
CA GLU A 39 -24.21 3.16 -6.08
C GLU A 39 -24.78 1.76 -6.27
N GLU A 40 -23.93 0.78 -6.63
CA GLU A 40 -24.29 -0.64 -6.75
C GLU A 40 -23.98 -1.46 -5.49
N GLY A 41 -23.58 -0.81 -4.39
CA GLY A 41 -23.26 -1.47 -3.11
C GLY A 41 -21.94 -2.26 -3.12
N VAL A 42 -21.01 -1.93 -4.00
CA VAL A 42 -19.70 -2.59 -4.13
C VAL A 42 -18.60 -1.70 -3.57
N ALA A 43 -17.90 -2.17 -2.55
CA ALA A 43 -16.73 -1.50 -2.01
C ALA A 43 -15.57 -1.48 -3.02
N THR A 44 -14.89 -0.35 -3.12
CA THR A 44 -13.72 -0.19 -4.00
C THR A 44 -12.41 -0.26 -3.23
N SER A 45 -11.34 -0.68 -3.93
CA SER A 45 -9.98 -0.61 -3.44
C SER A 45 -9.12 0.19 -4.40
N VAL A 46 -8.60 1.33 -3.96
CA VAL A 46 -7.66 2.12 -4.75
C VAL A 46 -6.24 1.60 -4.59
N LYS A 47 -5.46 1.62 -5.69
CA LYS A 47 -4.13 0.99 -5.74
C LYS A 47 -3.22 1.63 -6.78
N HIS A 48 -1.93 1.49 -6.62
CA HIS A 48 -1.14 0.71 -5.63
C HIS A 48 -0.38 1.68 -4.70
N PHE A 49 -0.81 1.86 -3.46
CA PHE A 49 -0.18 2.81 -2.53
C PHE A 49 1.28 2.40 -2.20
N PRO A 50 2.28 3.30 -2.20
CA PRO A 50 2.22 4.77 -2.31
C PRO A 50 2.22 5.32 -3.74
N GLY A 51 2.07 4.51 -4.75
CA GLY A 51 1.98 4.87 -6.16
C GLY A 51 3.03 4.19 -7.04
N ASP A 52 2.56 3.47 -8.05
CA ASP A 52 3.39 2.89 -9.12
C ASP A 52 3.50 3.87 -10.31
N GLY A 53 4.37 3.57 -11.27
CA GLY A 53 4.53 4.35 -12.50
C GLY A 53 5.77 5.24 -12.57
N VAL A 54 6.57 5.33 -11.50
CA VAL A 54 7.82 6.08 -11.46
C VAL A 54 9.02 5.22 -11.88
N ASP A 55 9.09 4.00 -11.33
CA ASP A 55 10.18 3.05 -11.54
C ASP A 55 9.96 2.22 -12.82
N GLU A 56 11.01 1.85 -13.51
CA GLU A 56 10.97 0.89 -14.63
C GLU A 56 10.97 -0.57 -14.17
N ARG A 57 11.09 -0.83 -12.88
CA ARG A 57 11.10 -2.16 -12.27
C ARG A 57 9.71 -2.65 -11.95
N ASP A 58 9.53 -3.96 -12.06
CA ASP A 58 8.28 -4.65 -11.77
C ASP A 58 8.25 -5.19 -10.33
N GLN A 59 7.32 -4.72 -9.50
CA GLN A 59 7.17 -5.17 -8.11
C GLN A 59 6.85 -6.67 -7.97
N HIS A 60 6.41 -7.35 -9.05
CA HIS A 60 6.28 -8.81 -9.06
C HIS A 60 7.62 -9.52 -9.01
N LEU A 61 8.69 -8.89 -9.52
CA LEU A 61 10.02 -9.47 -9.70
C LEU A 61 11.05 -8.94 -8.69
N LEU A 62 10.84 -7.76 -8.13
CA LEU A 62 11.67 -7.15 -7.08
C LEU A 62 10.94 -5.97 -6.43
N THR A 63 11.45 -5.44 -5.32
CA THR A 63 10.91 -4.22 -4.72
C THR A 63 11.19 -3.03 -5.65
N SER A 64 10.15 -2.42 -6.22
CA SER A 64 10.27 -1.16 -6.96
C SER A 64 10.33 0.04 -6.01
N VAL A 65 10.69 1.21 -6.53
CA VAL A 65 10.91 2.42 -5.74
C VAL A 65 10.17 3.60 -6.35
N ASN A 66 9.28 4.21 -5.59
CA ASN A 66 8.83 5.55 -5.88
C ASN A 66 9.89 6.53 -5.39
N SER A 67 10.64 7.11 -6.32
CA SER A 67 11.82 7.96 -6.07
C SER A 67 11.52 9.44 -5.96
N LEU A 68 10.24 9.83 -5.94
CA LEU A 68 9.83 11.22 -5.78
C LEU A 68 10.24 11.76 -4.40
N SER A 69 10.56 13.04 -4.33
CA SER A 69 10.64 13.76 -3.07
C SER A 69 9.28 13.80 -2.37
N CYS A 70 9.25 14.11 -1.08
CA CYS A 70 7.98 14.29 -0.37
C CYS A 70 7.09 15.37 -1.00
N GLU A 71 7.68 16.47 -1.46
CA GLU A 71 6.96 17.58 -2.10
C GLU A 71 6.36 17.17 -3.46
N GLU A 72 7.13 16.47 -4.28
CA GLU A 72 6.65 15.96 -5.58
C GLU A 72 5.56 14.92 -5.40
N TRP A 73 5.72 14.02 -4.42
CA TRP A 73 4.71 13.01 -4.10
C TRP A 73 3.43 13.66 -3.57
N ASP A 74 3.51 14.62 -2.65
CA ASP A 74 2.35 15.34 -2.13
C ASP A 74 1.58 16.06 -3.24
N ALA A 75 2.30 16.65 -4.21
CA ALA A 75 1.69 17.35 -5.34
C ALA A 75 1.07 16.41 -6.39
N THR A 76 1.34 15.11 -6.36
CA THR A 76 0.89 14.11 -7.34
C THR A 76 0.10 12.99 -6.69
N TYR A 77 0.75 11.91 -6.28
CA TYR A 77 0.08 10.74 -5.64
C TYR A 77 -0.63 11.11 -4.34
N GLY A 78 -0.02 11.97 -3.52
CA GLY A 78 -0.63 12.47 -2.29
C GLY A 78 -1.99 13.10 -2.58
N LYS A 79 -2.04 13.98 -3.58
CA LYS A 79 -3.28 14.62 -4.02
C LYS A 79 -4.31 13.61 -4.54
N ILE A 80 -3.88 12.60 -5.31
CA ILE A 80 -4.77 11.53 -5.77
C ILE A 80 -5.39 10.80 -4.57
N TYR A 81 -4.56 10.35 -3.61
CA TYR A 81 -5.07 9.61 -2.44
C TYR A 81 -5.98 10.46 -1.55
N GLU A 82 -5.70 11.76 -1.35
CA GLU A 82 -6.60 12.69 -0.68
C GLU A 82 -7.98 12.70 -1.35
N GLU A 83 -8.02 12.89 -2.67
CA GLU A 83 -9.26 12.94 -3.45
C GLU A 83 -10.02 11.59 -3.46
N MET A 84 -9.31 10.46 -3.45
CA MET A 84 -9.94 9.13 -3.34
C MET A 84 -10.52 8.89 -1.95
N ILE A 85 -9.83 9.34 -0.90
CA ILE A 85 -10.31 9.27 0.48
C ILE A 85 -11.55 10.15 0.66
N GLU A 86 -11.53 11.38 0.15
CA GLU A 86 -12.68 12.28 0.17
C GLU A 86 -13.87 11.72 -0.64
N ALA A 87 -13.60 11.00 -1.73
CA ALA A 87 -14.62 10.32 -2.52
C ALA A 87 -15.21 9.08 -1.82
N GLY A 88 -14.71 8.69 -0.66
CA GLY A 88 -15.27 7.62 0.16
C GLY A 88 -14.71 6.23 -0.11
N THR A 89 -13.52 6.10 -0.74
CA THR A 89 -12.95 4.76 -0.93
C THR A 89 -12.85 3.98 0.38
N LEU A 90 -13.36 2.76 0.42
CA LEU A 90 -13.40 1.94 1.64
C LEU A 90 -12.11 1.17 1.86
N THR A 91 -11.35 0.89 0.81
CA THR A 91 -10.09 0.14 0.95
C THR A 91 -8.95 0.75 0.15
N VAL A 92 -7.73 0.57 0.66
CA VAL A 92 -6.47 0.90 -0.03
C VAL A 92 -5.60 -0.35 -0.09
N MET A 93 -5.07 -0.66 -1.26
CA MET A 93 -4.11 -1.74 -1.44
C MET A 93 -2.69 -1.17 -1.34
N ALA A 94 -1.97 -1.60 -0.29
CA ALA A 94 -0.56 -1.30 -0.11
C ALA A 94 0.30 -2.17 -1.03
N ALA A 95 1.17 -1.54 -1.79
CA ALA A 95 2.05 -2.18 -2.75
C ALA A 95 3.38 -2.65 -2.14
N HIS A 96 4.12 -3.44 -2.91
CA HIS A 96 5.50 -3.80 -2.58
C HIS A 96 6.48 -2.80 -3.19
N ILE A 97 6.16 -1.53 -3.02
CA ILE A 97 6.90 -0.35 -3.52
C ILE A 97 7.47 0.39 -2.33
N ALA A 98 8.75 0.70 -2.37
CA ALA A 98 9.41 1.51 -1.35
C ALA A 98 9.32 3.00 -1.72
N MET A 99 9.33 3.85 -0.70
CA MET A 99 9.39 5.31 -0.85
C MET A 99 10.38 5.91 0.15
N PRO A 100 11.67 5.93 -0.19
CA PRO A 100 12.74 6.36 0.70
C PRO A 100 12.55 7.77 1.27
N ALA A 101 12.02 8.70 0.47
CA ALA A 101 11.84 10.09 0.89
C ALA A 101 10.96 10.21 2.15
N TYR A 102 9.85 9.46 2.23
CA TYR A 102 9.00 9.48 3.41
C TYR A 102 9.55 8.64 4.58
N GLU A 103 10.34 7.59 4.30
CA GLU A 103 11.10 6.90 5.36
C GLU A 103 12.07 7.87 6.04
N GLU A 104 12.86 8.62 5.24
CA GLU A 104 13.78 9.64 5.74
C GLU A 104 13.07 10.77 6.49
N TYR A 105 11.94 11.22 5.96
CA TYR A 105 11.16 12.29 6.57
C TYR A 105 10.67 11.94 7.99
N PHE A 106 10.11 10.75 8.18
CA PHE A 106 9.58 10.32 9.48
C PHE A 106 10.67 9.86 10.46
N ASP A 107 11.71 9.20 9.96
CA ASP A 107 12.81 8.72 10.79
C ASP A 107 13.83 9.82 11.13
N GLY A 108 13.86 10.92 10.39
CA GLY A 108 14.81 12.02 10.54
C GLY A 108 16.26 11.65 10.23
N LYS A 109 16.49 10.60 9.45
CA LYS A 109 17.80 10.08 9.04
C LYS A 109 17.71 9.43 7.66
N PRO A 110 18.86 9.31 6.94
CA PRO A 110 18.91 8.66 5.63
C PRO A 110 18.35 7.24 5.66
N CYS A 111 17.60 6.87 4.61
CA CYS A 111 17.04 5.55 4.45
C CYS A 111 18.15 4.55 4.08
N GLU A 112 18.49 3.66 5.00
CA GLU A 112 19.55 2.66 4.79
C GLU A 112 19.06 1.38 4.09
N LYS A 113 17.74 1.16 4.07
CA LYS A 113 17.13 -0.07 3.54
C LYS A 113 15.92 0.25 2.68
N ILE A 114 15.81 -0.45 1.56
CA ILE A 114 14.62 -0.43 0.72
C ILE A 114 13.56 -1.33 1.37
N ILE A 115 12.52 -0.71 1.94
CA ILE A 115 11.42 -1.38 2.64
C ILE A 115 10.15 -1.13 1.83
N PRO A 116 9.44 -2.17 1.36
CA PRO A 116 8.18 -1.99 0.66
C PRO A 116 7.09 -1.45 1.59
N ALA A 117 6.17 -0.66 1.05
CA ALA A 117 5.10 -0.03 1.81
C ALA A 117 4.33 -1.01 2.70
N THR A 118 4.04 -2.21 2.22
CA THR A 118 3.39 -3.29 3.00
C THR A 118 4.13 -3.68 4.29
N LEU A 119 5.40 -3.35 4.43
CA LEU A 119 6.22 -3.62 5.62
C LEU A 119 6.69 -2.32 6.32
N SER A 120 6.29 -1.16 5.82
CA SER A 120 6.69 0.13 6.36
C SER A 120 5.63 0.71 7.29
N LYS A 121 5.98 0.88 8.56
CA LYS A 121 5.14 1.61 9.52
C LYS A 121 5.02 3.08 9.14
N ASN A 122 6.09 3.70 8.65
CA ASN A 122 6.09 5.10 8.23
C ASN A 122 5.07 5.35 7.13
N LEU A 123 5.01 4.47 6.11
CA LEU A 123 4.10 4.64 5.00
C LEU A 123 2.65 4.25 5.37
N MET A 124 2.45 3.17 6.15
CA MET A 124 1.10 2.71 6.46
C MET A 124 0.45 3.52 7.60
N ILE A 125 1.18 3.77 8.68
CA ILE A 125 0.62 4.49 9.83
C ILE A 125 0.81 6.00 9.66
N HIS A 126 2.06 6.48 9.56
CA HIS A 126 2.30 7.91 9.61
C HIS A 126 1.87 8.64 8.33
N LEU A 127 2.08 8.05 7.14
CA LEU A 127 1.66 8.69 5.89
C LEU A 127 0.16 8.43 5.61
N LEU A 128 -0.26 7.15 5.47
CA LEU A 128 -1.62 6.85 5.00
C LEU A 128 -2.69 7.09 6.09
N ARG A 129 -2.46 6.61 7.33
CA ARG A 129 -3.45 6.77 8.41
C ARG A 129 -3.45 8.18 9.00
N GLU A 130 -2.28 8.70 9.40
CA GLU A 130 -2.20 9.94 10.17
C GLU A 130 -2.18 11.18 9.27
N LYS A 131 -1.28 11.24 8.27
CA LYS A 131 -1.16 12.42 7.39
C LYS A 131 -2.32 12.54 6.43
N LEU A 132 -2.70 11.46 5.72
CA LEU A 132 -3.81 11.46 4.76
C LEU A 132 -5.18 11.19 5.41
N GLY A 133 -5.23 10.78 6.68
CA GLY A 133 -6.48 10.58 7.42
C GLY A 133 -7.29 9.35 6.99
N PHE A 134 -6.70 8.36 6.30
CA PHE A 134 -7.42 7.18 5.85
C PHE A 134 -7.80 6.26 7.01
N ASN A 135 -9.10 6.05 7.23
CA ASN A 135 -9.60 5.18 8.29
C ASN A 135 -10.23 3.87 7.80
N GLY A 136 -10.26 3.62 6.50
CA GLY A 136 -10.78 2.38 5.91
C GLY A 136 -9.83 1.19 6.05
N LEU A 137 -10.10 0.11 5.34
CA LEU A 137 -9.34 -1.13 5.36
C LEU A 137 -8.07 -1.04 4.49
N ILE A 138 -6.93 -1.39 5.03
CA ILE A 138 -5.68 -1.52 4.27
C ILE A 138 -5.41 -3.00 3.99
N THR A 139 -5.32 -3.36 2.71
CA THR A 139 -4.92 -4.71 2.29
C THR A 139 -3.48 -4.68 1.79
N THR A 140 -2.74 -5.79 1.91
CA THR A 140 -1.51 -5.95 1.16
C THR A 140 -1.82 -6.17 -0.32
N ASP A 141 -0.87 -5.94 -1.21
CA ASP A 141 -0.85 -6.60 -2.52
C ASP A 141 -0.48 -8.07 -2.36
N ALA A 142 -0.43 -8.83 -3.45
CA ALA A 142 -0.19 -10.28 -3.44
C ALA A 142 1.16 -10.65 -2.83
N THR A 143 1.17 -11.30 -1.68
CA THR A 143 2.39 -11.59 -0.92
C THR A 143 3.30 -12.68 -1.49
N PRO A 144 2.90 -13.49 -2.50
CA PRO A 144 3.86 -14.29 -3.26
C PRO A 144 4.79 -13.48 -4.17
N MET A 145 4.50 -12.21 -4.44
CA MET A 145 5.35 -11.34 -5.25
C MET A 145 6.74 -11.16 -4.64
N VAL A 146 7.77 -11.10 -5.49
CA VAL A 146 9.16 -11.00 -5.03
C VAL A 146 9.42 -9.69 -4.29
N GLY A 147 8.73 -8.61 -4.65
CA GLY A 147 8.82 -7.33 -3.93
C GLY A 147 8.51 -7.43 -2.42
N PHE A 148 7.64 -8.36 -2.03
CA PHE A 148 7.39 -8.70 -0.62
C PHE A 148 8.41 -9.71 -0.08
N CYS A 149 8.63 -10.80 -0.83
CA CYS A 149 9.44 -11.94 -0.36
C CYS A 149 10.93 -11.62 -0.22
N SER A 150 11.45 -10.62 -0.95
CA SER A 150 12.86 -10.22 -0.90
C SER A 150 13.20 -9.29 0.26
N ALA A 151 12.21 -8.65 0.86
CA ALA A 151 12.43 -7.64 1.90
C ALA A 151 12.78 -8.25 3.26
N SER A 152 12.23 -9.42 3.58
CA SER A 152 12.46 -10.15 4.83
C SER A 152 12.08 -11.62 4.67
N ASP A 153 12.54 -12.47 5.60
CA ASP A 153 12.04 -13.85 5.69
C ASP A 153 10.51 -13.83 5.96
N ARG A 154 9.81 -14.82 5.43
CA ARG A 154 8.35 -14.83 5.45
C ARG A 154 7.77 -14.98 6.85
N ALA A 155 8.46 -15.69 7.76
CA ALA A 155 8.00 -15.85 9.14
C ALA A 155 7.99 -14.51 9.90
N THR A 156 8.86 -13.59 9.51
CA THR A 156 8.89 -12.21 10.02
C THR A 156 7.95 -11.30 9.24
N ALA A 157 7.99 -11.33 7.91
CA ALA A 157 7.25 -10.40 7.07
C ALA A 157 5.72 -10.55 7.20
N VAL A 158 5.20 -11.78 7.35
CA VAL A 158 3.76 -12.04 7.45
C VAL A 158 3.13 -11.34 8.66
N PRO A 159 3.56 -11.56 9.91
CA PRO A 159 3.00 -10.85 11.07
C PRO A 159 3.36 -9.36 11.06
N LEU A 160 4.54 -8.98 10.56
CA LEU A 160 5.00 -7.59 10.51
C LEU A 160 4.15 -6.73 9.58
N SER A 161 3.62 -7.28 8.47
CA SER A 161 2.73 -6.55 7.58
C SER A 161 1.48 -6.04 8.31
N ILE A 162 0.92 -6.85 9.21
CA ILE A 162 -0.22 -6.43 10.04
C ILE A 162 0.24 -5.47 11.15
N GLU A 163 1.33 -5.74 11.85
CA GLU A 163 1.86 -4.86 12.89
C GLU A 163 2.12 -3.46 12.35
N ASN A 164 2.66 -3.35 11.14
CA ASN A 164 3.02 -2.09 10.52
C ASN A 164 1.86 -1.36 9.81
N GLY A 165 0.64 -1.89 9.86
CA GLY A 165 -0.54 -1.10 9.52
C GLY A 165 -1.50 -1.68 8.49
N CYS A 166 -1.18 -2.79 7.81
CA CYS A 166 -2.15 -3.50 7.00
C CYS A 166 -3.18 -4.20 7.90
N ASP A 167 -4.43 -4.30 7.45
CA ASP A 167 -5.49 -4.98 8.18
C ASP A 167 -5.78 -6.37 7.61
N VAL A 168 -5.54 -6.57 6.32
CA VAL A 168 -5.77 -7.83 5.60
C VAL A 168 -4.53 -8.23 4.83
N PHE A 169 -4.14 -9.48 4.99
CA PHE A 169 -3.04 -10.12 4.29
C PHE A 169 -3.56 -10.85 3.03
N LEU A 170 -3.18 -10.41 1.86
CA LEU A 170 -3.52 -10.96 0.54
C LEU A 170 -2.24 -11.39 -0.17
N PHE A 171 -2.27 -12.37 -0.94
CA PHE A 171 -2.76 -13.69 -1.04
C PHE A 171 -1.81 -14.64 -0.33
N ASN A 172 -2.29 -15.75 0.17
CA ASN A 172 -1.39 -16.73 0.78
C ASN A 172 -0.51 -17.41 -0.27
N ARG A 173 0.77 -17.63 0.05
CA ARG A 173 1.62 -18.58 -0.68
C ARG A 173 1.26 -20.03 -0.32
N ASN A 174 1.08 -20.26 0.97
CA ASN A 174 0.57 -21.50 1.55
C ASN A 174 -0.24 -21.12 2.79
N MET A 175 -1.52 -21.48 2.84
CA MET A 175 -2.43 -21.03 3.89
C MET A 175 -2.01 -21.54 5.27
N GLU A 176 -1.62 -22.81 5.38
CA GLU A 176 -1.22 -23.42 6.67
C GLU A 176 0.07 -22.79 7.18
N GLU A 177 1.04 -22.58 6.28
CA GLU A 177 2.31 -21.95 6.61
C GLU A 177 2.13 -20.50 7.04
N ASP A 178 1.38 -19.69 6.27
CA ASP A 178 1.17 -18.28 6.56
C ASP A 178 0.34 -18.08 7.84
N TYR A 179 -0.66 -18.94 8.08
CA TYR A 179 -1.40 -18.95 9.33
C TYR A 179 -0.50 -19.27 10.53
N ARG A 180 0.38 -20.27 10.39
CA ARG A 180 1.38 -20.57 11.41
C ARG A 180 2.31 -19.39 11.68
N PHE A 181 2.85 -18.75 10.65
CA PHE A 181 3.71 -17.57 10.82
C PHE A 181 2.98 -16.41 11.51
N MET A 182 1.72 -16.19 11.20
CA MET A 182 0.91 -15.17 11.87
C MET A 182 0.74 -15.50 13.36
N THR A 183 0.40 -16.75 13.68
CA THR A 183 0.21 -17.23 15.07
C THR A 183 1.52 -17.14 15.86
N GLU A 184 2.60 -17.69 15.31
CA GLU A 184 3.93 -17.61 15.95
C GLU A 184 4.42 -16.18 16.12
N GLY A 185 4.14 -15.31 15.14
CA GLY A 185 4.48 -13.88 15.20
C GLY A 185 3.73 -13.16 16.33
N TYR A 186 2.47 -13.52 16.56
CA TYR A 186 1.70 -13.04 17.71
C TYR A 186 2.29 -13.56 19.04
N GLU A 187 2.57 -14.83 19.15
CA GLU A 187 3.16 -15.44 20.35
C GLU A 187 4.56 -14.86 20.68
N LYS A 188 5.36 -14.53 19.68
CA LYS A 188 6.70 -13.94 19.81
C LYS A 188 6.68 -12.42 19.99
N GLY A 189 5.50 -11.77 19.93
CA GLY A 189 5.33 -10.32 20.08
C GLY A 189 5.76 -9.49 18.86
N ILE A 190 5.90 -10.10 17.67
CA ILE A 190 6.09 -9.38 16.41
C ILE A 190 4.78 -8.67 16.05
N LEU A 191 3.64 -9.34 16.23
CA LEU A 191 2.30 -8.78 16.09
C LEU A 191 1.71 -8.53 17.47
N SER A 192 1.44 -7.28 17.79
CA SER A 192 0.85 -6.90 19.08
C SER A 192 -0.66 -7.19 19.13
N GLU A 193 -1.17 -7.51 20.34
CA GLU A 193 -2.60 -7.70 20.56
C GLU A 193 -3.41 -6.43 20.21
N ALA A 194 -2.87 -5.27 20.51
CA ALA A 194 -3.52 -4.00 20.22
C ALA A 194 -3.73 -3.81 18.72
N ARG A 195 -2.68 -4.07 17.91
CA ARG A 195 -2.76 -3.92 16.44
C ARG A 195 -3.64 -4.99 15.81
N LEU A 196 -3.59 -6.23 16.29
CA LEU A 196 -4.47 -7.30 15.84
C LEU A 196 -5.94 -6.94 16.09
N LYS A 197 -6.29 -6.47 17.29
CA LYS A 197 -7.65 -6.02 17.61
C LYS A 197 -8.11 -4.86 16.73
N GLU A 198 -7.21 -3.93 16.43
CA GLU A 198 -7.51 -2.80 15.54
C GLU A 198 -7.82 -3.27 14.11
N ALA A 199 -7.03 -4.19 13.55
CA ALA A 199 -7.28 -4.78 12.24
C ALA A 199 -8.64 -5.51 12.20
N VAL A 200 -8.91 -6.36 13.19
CA VAL A 200 -10.17 -7.11 13.29
C VAL A 200 -11.37 -6.16 13.40
N LYS A 201 -11.28 -5.06 14.15
CA LYS A 201 -12.37 -4.07 14.22
C LYS A 201 -12.70 -3.48 12.87
N ARG A 202 -11.68 -3.14 12.05
CA ARG A 202 -11.92 -2.61 10.69
C ARG A 202 -12.51 -3.64 9.74
N ILE A 203 -12.14 -4.92 9.89
CA ILE A 203 -12.71 -6.01 9.07
C ILE A 203 -14.18 -6.25 9.40
N LEU A 204 -14.61 -6.02 10.64
CA LEU A 204 -15.96 -6.28 11.12
C LEU A 204 -16.90 -5.05 11.02
N ALA A 205 -16.36 -3.87 10.75
CA ALA A 205 -17.14 -2.64 10.60
C ALA A 205 -17.77 -2.53 9.21
#